data_98090fbbf0aaf5734b66db0a20d3b079
#
_entry.id   98090fbbf0aaf5734b66db0a20d3b079
#
_cell.length_a   1.000
_cell.length_b   1.000
_cell.length_c   1.000
_cell.angle_alpha   90.00
_cell.angle_beta   90.00
_cell.angle_gamma   90.00
#
_symmetry.space_group_name_H-M   'P 1'
#
loop_
_entity.id
_entity.type
_entity.pdbx_description
1 polymer ?
#
loop_
_entity_poly.entity_id
_entity_poly.type
_entity_poly.pdbx_seq_one_letter_code
_entity_poly.pdbx_strand_id
1 'polypeptide(L)'
;MGKNIMTELSLLKTLMDKDFYELHKGIQCPDKIFTKDVRKVKQTLDYAMETYGQGLSLPDLEALFYTTNKTLTTSNREQYKKIFARIATSPALNKDIATEVISRLFQQVLGEEVANIGYAYANGTQNSLEPLRRIVEEYKDDFTPNIRLQFEDMSLESILADNEDESKWKFNIPTLRRHVEGVSGGHFIVVGARPNTGKTSFHASMIAAPHGFAAQGAKCLILCNEEAAKKVRKRYACAGTGMTQDEQQVNFAKAAMRYSKVQDNLVMVDGTAKDLTWVEAAIKAVKPDVVILDMGDKFAPRTSDKTDIYLRDATIHARNLAKQYDCAIFWLSQLSAAAE
;
A
#
# COMPACT_ATOMS: atom_id res chain seq x y z
N MET A 1 8.86 -18.38 25.54
CA MET A 1 9.49 -17.45 26.50
C MET A 1 8.37 -16.74 27.26
N GLY A 2 8.35 -16.78 28.59
CA GLY A 2 7.28 -16.13 29.38
C GLY A 2 7.32 -14.61 29.20
N LYS A 3 6.17 -14.02 28.90
CA LYS A 3 6.02 -12.56 28.87
C LYS A 3 6.46 -11.99 30.22
N ASN A 4 7.33 -10.98 30.21
CA ASN A 4 7.80 -10.38 31.45
C ASN A 4 6.74 -9.44 32.01
N ILE A 5 5.95 -9.93 32.98
CA ILE A 5 4.83 -9.20 33.60
C ILE A 5 5.29 -7.82 34.14
N MET A 6 6.52 -7.68 34.64
CA MET A 6 7.00 -6.39 35.12
C MET A 6 7.10 -5.35 33.97
N THR A 7 7.55 -5.76 32.82
CA THR A 7 7.61 -4.88 31.62
C THR A 7 6.21 -4.44 31.17
N GLU A 8 5.22 -5.37 31.18
CA GLU A 8 3.84 -5.05 30.84
C GLU A 8 3.22 -4.03 31.80
N LEU A 9 3.48 -4.15 33.12
CA LEU A 9 2.95 -3.24 34.12
C LEU A 9 3.58 -1.84 34.02
N SER A 10 4.89 -1.77 33.78
CA SER A 10 5.59 -0.51 33.53
C SER A 10 5.11 0.18 32.25
N LEU A 11 4.86 -0.60 31.20
CA LEU A 11 4.30 -0.10 29.95
C LEU A 11 2.87 0.42 30.14
N LEU A 12 2.01 -0.34 30.85
CA LEU A 12 0.65 0.09 31.15
C LEU A 12 0.63 1.41 31.93
N LYS A 13 1.55 1.56 32.91
CA LYS A 13 1.72 2.80 33.64
C LYS A 13 2.15 3.97 32.76
N THR A 14 3.00 3.72 31.75
CA THR A 14 3.42 4.75 30.79
C THR A 14 2.25 5.14 29.88
N LEU A 15 1.40 4.18 29.48
CA LEU A 15 0.18 4.43 28.68
C LEU A 15 -0.90 5.24 29.43
N MET A 16 -0.77 5.46 30.72
CA MET A 16 -1.65 6.37 31.48
C MET A 16 -1.36 7.85 31.19
N ASP A 17 -0.20 8.19 30.61
CA ASP A 17 0.08 9.52 30.06
C ASP A 17 -0.70 9.69 28.76
N LYS A 18 -1.54 10.75 28.68
CA LYS A 18 -2.45 10.98 27.55
C LYS A 18 -1.70 11.11 26.24
N ASP A 19 -0.63 11.93 26.21
CA ASP A 19 0.09 12.21 24.96
C ASP A 19 0.78 10.95 24.43
N PHE A 20 1.32 10.16 25.34
CA PHE A 20 1.92 8.86 24.99
C PHE A 20 0.86 7.85 24.53
N TYR A 21 -0.31 7.83 25.20
CA TYR A 21 -1.43 6.96 24.82
C TYR A 21 -1.93 7.28 23.41
N GLU A 22 -2.22 8.57 23.11
CA GLU A 22 -2.70 9.00 21.80
C GLU A 22 -1.75 8.64 20.66
N LEU A 23 -0.44 8.67 20.93
CA LEU A 23 0.58 8.31 19.96
C LEU A 23 0.61 6.79 19.66
N HIS A 24 0.21 5.94 20.62
CA HIS A 24 0.38 4.49 20.55
C HIS A 24 -0.92 3.69 20.64
N LYS A 25 -2.09 4.34 20.61
CA LYS A 25 -3.38 3.66 20.66
C LYS A 25 -3.65 2.83 19.40
N GLY A 26 -4.55 1.85 19.53
CA GLY A 26 -4.98 1.04 18.38
C GLY A 26 -3.95 0.01 17.96
N ILE A 27 -3.59 -0.02 16.67
CA ILE A 27 -2.75 -1.07 16.05
C ILE A 27 -1.34 -1.07 16.62
N GLN A 28 -0.81 0.09 16.99
CA GLN A 28 0.56 0.22 17.51
C GLN A 28 0.75 -0.43 18.89
N CYS A 29 -0.31 -0.47 19.71
CA CYS A 29 -0.29 -1.14 21.00
C CYS A 29 -1.48 -2.08 21.17
N PRO A 30 -1.54 -3.18 20.39
CA PRO A 30 -2.68 -4.07 20.41
C PRO A 30 -2.80 -4.81 21.75
N ASP A 31 -4.02 -5.12 22.14
CA ASP A 31 -4.32 -5.85 23.38
C ASP A 31 -3.56 -7.16 23.53
N LYS A 32 -3.21 -7.79 22.43
CA LYS A 32 -2.51 -9.10 22.36
C LYS A 32 -1.10 -9.08 22.95
N ILE A 33 -0.46 -7.91 23.06
CA ILE A 33 0.88 -7.80 23.66
C ILE A 33 0.82 -7.99 25.19
N PHE A 34 -0.34 -7.80 25.79
CA PHE A 34 -0.54 -7.95 27.23
C PHE A 34 -1.02 -9.35 27.61
N THR A 35 -0.64 -9.82 28.79
CA THR A 35 -1.23 -11.02 29.39
C THR A 35 -2.71 -10.81 29.71
N LYS A 36 -3.47 -11.90 29.81
CA LYS A 36 -4.94 -11.87 29.95
C LYS A 36 -5.45 -10.89 31.02
N ASP A 37 -4.80 -10.88 32.18
CA ASP A 37 -5.22 -10.05 33.30
C ASP A 37 -4.83 -8.58 33.11
N VAL A 38 -3.61 -8.32 32.64
CA VAL A 38 -3.15 -6.94 32.34
C VAL A 38 -3.94 -6.35 31.18
N ARG A 39 -4.27 -7.17 30.15
CA ARG A 39 -5.14 -6.78 29.03
C ARG A 39 -6.48 -6.23 29.49
N LYS A 40 -7.08 -6.87 30.50
CA LYS A 40 -8.38 -6.40 31.03
C LYS A 40 -8.28 -5.04 31.71
N VAL A 41 -7.17 -4.75 32.37
CA VAL A 41 -6.89 -3.42 32.92
C VAL A 41 -6.65 -2.40 31.81
N LYS A 42 -5.88 -2.80 30.78
CA LYS A 42 -5.63 -1.95 29.59
C LYS A 42 -6.92 -1.60 28.86
N GLN A 43 -7.85 -2.52 28.68
CA GLN A 43 -9.16 -2.25 28.07
C GLN A 43 -9.99 -1.24 28.89
N THR A 44 -9.87 -1.25 30.22
CA THR A 44 -10.50 -0.21 31.06
C THR A 44 -9.80 1.14 30.87
N LEU A 45 -8.48 1.15 30.70
CA LEU A 45 -7.73 2.36 30.37
C LEU A 45 -8.17 2.93 29.01
N ASP A 46 -8.29 2.08 27.97
CA ASP A 46 -8.75 2.49 26.65
C ASP A 46 -10.13 3.13 26.71
N TYR A 47 -11.08 2.47 27.35
CA TYR A 47 -12.42 3.01 27.56
C TYR A 47 -12.39 4.38 28.26
N ALA A 48 -11.55 4.52 29.27
CA ALA A 48 -11.45 5.76 30.02
C ALA A 48 -10.82 6.90 29.19
N MET A 49 -9.76 6.60 28.42
CA MET A 49 -9.11 7.58 27.53
C MET A 49 -10.05 8.04 26.42
N GLU A 50 -10.81 7.12 25.81
CA GLU A 50 -11.80 7.43 24.79
C GLU A 50 -12.98 8.24 25.33
N THR A 51 -13.44 7.92 26.55
CA THR A 51 -14.65 8.55 27.12
C THR A 51 -14.34 9.91 27.74
N TYR A 52 -13.25 10.04 28.47
CA TYR A 52 -12.94 11.24 29.25
C TYR A 52 -11.87 12.13 28.63
N GLY A 53 -11.10 11.61 27.68
CA GLY A 53 -10.12 12.37 26.91
C GLY A 53 -8.98 13.02 27.71
N GLN A 54 -8.70 12.53 28.92
CA GLN A 54 -7.68 13.08 29.82
C GLN A 54 -6.88 11.95 30.48
N GLY A 55 -5.66 12.26 30.93
CA GLY A 55 -4.84 11.31 31.68
C GLY A 55 -5.53 10.90 32.99
N LEU A 56 -5.41 9.61 33.32
CA LEU A 56 -6.01 9.06 34.53
C LEU A 56 -4.96 8.84 35.61
N SER A 57 -5.32 9.09 36.85
CA SER A 57 -4.53 8.61 38.00
C SER A 57 -4.76 7.10 38.20
N LEU A 58 -3.79 6.41 38.79
CA LEU A 58 -3.94 4.98 39.07
C LEU A 58 -5.13 4.66 39.99
N PRO A 59 -5.44 5.45 41.03
CA PRO A 59 -6.66 5.27 41.83
C PRO A 59 -7.94 5.40 41.03
N ASP A 60 -8.01 6.35 40.08
CA ASP A 60 -9.18 6.54 39.22
C ASP A 60 -9.37 5.34 38.27
N LEU A 61 -8.28 4.84 37.67
CA LEU A 61 -8.31 3.64 36.85
C LEU A 61 -8.76 2.41 37.65
N GLU A 62 -8.27 2.24 38.89
CA GLU A 62 -8.69 1.15 39.76
C GLU A 62 -10.17 1.23 40.14
N ALA A 63 -10.65 2.41 40.51
CA ALA A 63 -12.07 2.65 40.83
C ALA A 63 -12.96 2.34 39.60
N LEU A 64 -12.57 2.83 38.44
CA LEU A 64 -13.29 2.58 37.18
C LEU A 64 -13.30 1.09 36.83
N PHE A 65 -12.16 0.40 36.99
CA PHE A 65 -12.04 -1.02 36.74
C PHE A 65 -13.03 -1.85 37.56
N TYR A 66 -13.14 -1.59 38.88
CA TYR A 66 -14.07 -2.32 39.71
C TYR A 66 -15.53 -1.93 39.46
N THR A 67 -15.78 -0.71 39.01
CA THR A 67 -17.13 -0.24 38.67
C THR A 67 -17.63 -0.88 37.39
N THR A 68 -16.76 -1.03 36.39
CA THR A 68 -17.11 -1.65 35.10
C THR A 68 -17.14 -3.17 35.16
N ASN A 69 -16.36 -3.81 36.06
CA ASN A 69 -16.25 -5.26 36.18
C ASN A 69 -16.94 -5.81 37.44
N LYS A 70 -18.26 -5.55 37.56
CA LYS A 70 -19.08 -5.93 38.79
C LYS A 70 -19.14 -7.45 39.00
N THR A 71 -18.98 -8.27 37.99
CA THR A 71 -19.15 -9.74 38.03
C THR A 71 -17.90 -10.50 38.48
N LEU A 72 -16.84 -9.81 38.92
CA LEU A 72 -15.61 -10.46 39.41
C LEU A 72 -15.87 -11.23 40.70
N THR A 73 -15.41 -12.49 40.72
CA THR A 73 -15.40 -13.31 41.95
C THR A 73 -14.45 -12.72 42.99
N THR A 74 -14.62 -13.12 44.27
CA THR A 74 -13.75 -12.65 45.35
C THR A 74 -12.27 -12.99 45.06
N SER A 75 -11.98 -14.17 44.57
CA SER A 75 -10.64 -14.61 44.20
C SER A 75 -10.03 -13.73 43.10
N ASN A 76 -10.78 -13.41 42.04
CA ASN A 76 -10.31 -12.56 40.97
C ASN A 76 -10.11 -11.11 41.45
N ARG A 77 -10.95 -10.62 42.37
CA ARG A 77 -10.74 -9.29 42.99
C ARG A 77 -9.43 -9.20 43.73
N GLU A 78 -9.08 -10.21 44.52
CA GLU A 78 -7.79 -10.26 45.20
C GLU A 78 -6.60 -10.32 44.22
N GLN A 79 -6.76 -11.04 43.10
CA GLN A 79 -5.75 -11.06 42.05
C GLN A 79 -5.55 -9.67 41.42
N TYR A 80 -6.62 -8.97 41.07
CA TYR A 80 -6.50 -7.62 40.49
C TYR A 80 -5.98 -6.59 41.49
N LYS A 81 -6.31 -6.66 42.77
CA LYS A 81 -5.69 -5.84 43.82
C LYS A 81 -4.15 -5.98 43.82
N LYS A 82 -3.66 -7.21 43.69
CA LYS A 82 -2.22 -7.46 43.56
C LYS A 82 -1.63 -6.85 42.29
N ILE A 83 -2.36 -6.88 41.17
CA ILE A 83 -1.93 -6.27 39.93
C ILE A 83 -1.85 -4.74 40.09
N PHE A 84 -2.88 -4.08 40.60
CA PHE A 84 -2.87 -2.63 40.83
C PHE A 84 -1.77 -2.21 41.81
N ALA A 85 -1.56 -2.96 42.90
CA ALA A 85 -0.46 -2.73 43.85
C ALA A 85 0.93 -2.82 43.15
N ARG A 86 1.07 -3.76 42.22
CA ARG A 86 2.32 -3.91 41.43
C ARG A 86 2.46 -2.78 40.41
N ILE A 87 1.38 -2.33 39.74
CA ILE A 87 1.42 -1.15 38.86
C ILE A 87 1.85 0.09 39.65
N ALA A 88 1.34 0.26 40.88
CA ALA A 88 1.71 1.39 41.72
C ALA A 88 3.23 1.44 42.00
N THR A 89 3.84 0.29 42.30
CA THR A 89 5.25 0.17 42.61
C THR A 89 6.17 0.08 41.40
N SER A 90 5.62 -0.25 40.20
CA SER A 90 6.40 -0.30 38.94
C SER A 90 6.80 1.11 38.51
N PRO A 91 8.04 1.34 38.05
CA PRO A 91 8.41 2.61 37.43
C PRO A 91 7.71 2.76 36.08
N ALA A 92 7.31 3.98 35.73
CA ALA A 92 6.96 4.27 34.33
C ALA A 92 8.23 4.19 33.47
N LEU A 93 8.12 3.69 32.25
CA LEU A 93 9.24 3.65 31.33
C LEU A 93 9.50 5.05 30.77
N ASN A 94 10.74 5.33 30.40
CA ASN A 94 11.02 6.45 29.53
C ASN A 94 10.23 6.27 28.21
N LYS A 95 9.68 7.34 27.66
CA LYS A 95 8.77 7.29 26.48
C LYS A 95 9.46 6.65 25.27
N ASP A 96 10.73 6.94 25.03
CA ASP A 96 11.49 6.34 23.91
C ASP A 96 11.70 4.83 24.11
N ILE A 97 12.03 4.43 25.35
CA ILE A 97 12.17 3.01 25.72
C ILE A 97 10.82 2.29 25.63
N ALA A 98 9.73 2.94 26.04
CA ALA A 98 8.38 2.37 25.96
C ALA A 98 7.96 2.14 24.50
N THR A 99 8.27 3.04 23.61
CA THR A 99 8.04 2.89 22.15
C THR A 99 8.81 1.68 21.60
N GLU A 100 10.08 1.51 21.94
CA GLU A 100 10.87 0.35 21.53
C GLU A 100 10.31 -0.96 22.11
N VAL A 101 9.86 -0.94 23.37
CA VAL A 101 9.23 -2.10 24.03
C VAL A 101 7.93 -2.49 23.33
N ILE A 102 7.06 -1.52 22.99
CA ILE A 102 5.83 -1.76 22.23
C ILE A 102 6.19 -2.43 20.90
N SER A 103 7.16 -1.86 20.16
CA SER A 103 7.64 -2.38 18.90
C SER A 103 8.07 -3.85 18.98
N ARG A 104 8.91 -4.17 19.93
CA ARG A 104 9.42 -5.55 20.11
C ARG A 104 8.35 -6.54 20.52
N LEU A 105 7.48 -6.15 21.45
CA LEU A 105 6.35 -7.00 21.86
C LEU A 105 5.39 -7.26 20.71
N PHE A 106 5.14 -6.25 19.90
CA PHE A 106 4.30 -6.36 18.72
C PHE A 106 4.93 -7.31 17.68
N GLN A 107 6.22 -7.12 17.34
CA GLN A 107 6.94 -8.00 16.44
C GLN A 107 6.93 -9.46 16.92
N GLN A 108 7.02 -9.67 18.24
CA GLN A 108 6.92 -11.01 18.81
C GLN A 108 5.52 -11.61 18.58
N VAL A 109 4.46 -10.86 18.88
CA VAL A 109 3.07 -11.32 18.67
C VAL A 109 2.81 -11.62 17.20
N LEU A 110 3.24 -10.75 16.31
CA LEU A 110 3.14 -10.95 14.86
C LEU A 110 3.88 -12.20 14.42
N GLY A 111 5.11 -12.39 14.89
CA GLY A 111 5.91 -13.57 14.59
C GLY A 111 5.26 -14.86 15.08
N GLU A 112 4.64 -14.86 16.27
CA GLU A 112 3.88 -15.99 16.80
C GLU A 112 2.62 -16.29 15.93
N GLU A 113 1.87 -15.28 15.49
CA GLU A 113 0.71 -15.47 14.61
C GLU A 113 1.13 -16.03 13.23
N VAL A 114 2.17 -15.47 12.62
CA VAL A 114 2.74 -15.95 11.36
C VAL A 114 3.21 -17.41 11.48
N ALA A 115 3.93 -17.74 12.55
CA ALA A 115 4.41 -19.10 12.81
C ALA A 115 3.24 -20.08 12.97
N ASN A 116 2.19 -19.70 13.71
CA ASN A 116 1.02 -20.54 13.94
C ASN A 116 0.27 -20.82 12.62
N ILE A 117 0.10 -19.83 11.76
CA ILE A 117 -0.54 -20.00 10.45
C ILE A 117 0.33 -20.89 9.55
N GLY A 118 1.64 -20.64 9.52
CA GLY A 118 2.57 -21.47 8.76
C GLY A 118 2.57 -22.92 9.19
N TYR A 119 2.54 -23.15 10.50
CA TYR A 119 2.45 -24.51 11.07
C TYR A 119 1.12 -25.19 10.74
N ALA A 120 0.00 -24.49 10.86
CA ALA A 120 -1.33 -25.00 10.52
C ALA A 120 -1.42 -25.36 9.02
N TYR A 121 -0.81 -24.56 8.15
CA TYR A 121 -0.72 -24.85 6.71
C TYR A 121 0.15 -26.08 6.44
N ALA A 122 1.33 -26.17 7.07
CA ALA A 122 2.24 -27.31 6.90
C ALA A 122 1.63 -28.63 7.36
N ASN A 123 0.78 -28.61 8.39
CA ASN A 123 0.09 -29.80 8.92
C ASN A 123 -1.25 -30.11 8.21
N GLY A 124 -1.62 -29.36 7.18
CA GLY A 124 -2.86 -29.59 6.45
C GLY A 124 -4.15 -29.22 7.21
N THR A 125 -4.05 -28.58 8.38
CA THR A 125 -5.20 -28.07 9.14
C THR A 125 -5.75 -26.77 8.54
N GLN A 126 -4.97 -26.12 7.69
CA GLN A 126 -5.33 -24.95 6.91
C GLN A 126 -4.93 -25.14 5.45
N ASN A 127 -5.85 -24.90 4.53
CA ASN A 127 -5.65 -25.15 3.10
C ASN A 127 -5.28 -23.89 2.30
N SER A 128 -5.13 -22.74 2.96
CA SER A 128 -4.84 -21.45 2.31
C SER A 128 -3.84 -20.64 3.11
N LEU A 129 -2.94 -19.92 2.41
CA LEU A 129 -2.04 -18.92 2.98
C LEU A 129 -2.67 -17.51 3.02
N GLU A 130 -3.93 -17.36 2.62
CA GLU A 130 -4.64 -16.09 2.64
C GLU A 130 -4.63 -15.37 4.01
N PRO A 131 -4.78 -16.07 5.17
CA PRO A 131 -4.64 -15.44 6.47
C PRO A 131 -3.23 -14.87 6.72
N LEU A 132 -2.19 -15.54 6.22
CA LEU A 132 -0.81 -15.03 6.29
C LEU A 132 -0.66 -13.74 5.48
N ARG A 133 -1.21 -13.74 4.26
CA ARG A 133 -1.21 -12.57 3.39
C ARG A 133 -1.93 -11.40 4.05
N ARG A 134 -3.11 -11.62 4.64
CA ARG A 134 -3.86 -10.58 5.37
C ARG A 134 -3.04 -9.98 6.51
N ILE A 135 -2.40 -10.82 7.32
CA ILE A 135 -1.57 -10.35 8.42
C ILE A 135 -0.42 -9.48 7.87
N VAL A 136 0.27 -9.94 6.84
CA VAL A 136 1.39 -9.19 6.25
C VAL A 136 0.91 -7.87 5.63
N GLU A 137 -0.26 -7.86 4.97
CA GLU A 137 -0.84 -6.65 4.38
C GLU A 137 -1.37 -5.69 5.45
N GLU A 138 -2.07 -6.20 6.48
CA GLU A 138 -2.63 -5.42 7.58
C GLU A 138 -1.54 -4.73 8.42
N TYR A 139 -0.40 -5.41 8.60
CA TYR A 139 0.69 -4.92 9.44
C TYR A 139 1.87 -4.30 8.64
N LYS A 140 1.82 -4.32 7.30
CA LYS A 140 2.92 -3.83 6.46
C LYS A 140 3.14 -2.32 6.59
N ASP A 141 2.07 -1.56 6.78
CA ASP A 141 2.10 -0.10 6.75
C ASP A 141 2.03 0.57 8.14
N ASP A 142 1.55 -0.17 9.17
CA ASP A 142 1.27 0.42 10.49
C ASP A 142 2.44 0.30 11.49
N PHE A 143 3.49 -0.43 11.13
CA PHE A 143 4.60 -0.69 12.02
C PHE A 143 5.91 -0.06 11.58
N THR A 144 5.92 1.24 11.44
CA THR A 144 7.14 2.04 11.56
C THR A 144 7.15 2.66 12.96
N PRO A 145 8.02 2.15 13.89
CA PRO A 145 8.20 2.73 15.23
C PRO A 145 8.71 4.19 15.20
N ASN A 146 8.97 4.71 14.05
CA ASN A 146 9.26 6.08 13.75
C ASN A 146 8.35 6.51 12.61
N ILE A 147 7.10 6.82 12.90
CA ILE A 147 6.38 7.78 12.06
C ILE A 147 7.12 9.11 12.22
N ARG A 148 8.18 9.29 11.48
CA ARG A 148 8.62 10.62 11.10
C ARG A 148 7.52 11.11 10.17
N LEU A 149 6.54 11.82 10.74
CA LEU A 149 5.72 12.69 9.94
C LEU A 149 6.70 13.60 9.21
N GLN A 150 6.93 13.35 7.93
CA GLN A 150 7.60 14.31 7.06
C GLN A 150 6.59 15.42 6.91
N PHE A 151 6.71 16.42 7.76
CA PHE A 151 6.08 17.70 7.49
C PHE A 151 6.89 18.29 6.34
N GLU A 152 6.23 18.49 5.22
CA GLU A 152 6.77 19.33 4.15
C GLU A 152 6.64 20.79 4.64
N ASP A 153 7.61 21.21 5.44
CA ASP A 153 7.71 22.59 5.96
C ASP A 153 8.41 23.43 4.89
N MET A 154 7.70 23.65 3.77
CA MET A 154 8.21 24.43 2.66
C MET A 154 7.83 25.90 2.85
N SER A 155 8.80 26.80 2.71
CA SER A 155 8.51 28.23 2.64
C SER A 155 7.71 28.53 1.36
N LEU A 156 6.89 29.59 1.37
CA LEU A 156 6.16 30.04 0.17
C LEU A 156 7.08 30.24 -1.04
N GLU A 157 8.30 30.72 -0.80
CA GLU A 157 9.32 30.92 -1.85
C GLU A 157 9.78 29.56 -2.43
N SER A 158 9.96 28.53 -1.59
CA SER A 158 10.27 27.17 -2.05
C SER A 158 9.12 26.58 -2.85
N ILE A 159 7.87 26.74 -2.40
CA ILE A 159 6.66 26.26 -3.09
C ILE A 159 6.53 26.93 -4.47
N LEU A 160 6.79 28.24 -4.56
CA LEU A 160 6.71 28.97 -5.83
C LEU A 160 7.93 28.74 -6.76
N ALA A 161 9.07 28.32 -6.19
CA ALA A 161 10.27 27.96 -6.96
C ALA A 161 10.21 26.50 -7.43
N ASP A 162 9.35 25.67 -6.82
CA ASP A 162 9.17 24.29 -7.15
C ASP A 162 8.20 24.15 -8.33
N ASN A 163 8.76 23.83 -9.50
CA ASN A 163 7.98 23.58 -10.72
C ASN A 163 7.50 22.10 -10.78
N GLU A 164 7.29 21.44 -9.63
CA GLU A 164 6.79 20.04 -9.60
C GLU A 164 5.43 19.86 -10.26
N ASP A 165 4.62 20.92 -10.39
CA ASP A 165 3.39 20.91 -11.17
C ASP A 165 3.61 20.83 -12.69
N GLU A 166 4.85 21.00 -13.19
CA GLU A 166 5.15 20.77 -14.60
C GLU A 166 5.24 19.27 -14.89
N SER A 167 4.29 18.80 -15.71
CA SER A 167 4.26 17.42 -16.18
C SER A 167 5.58 17.03 -16.85
N LYS A 168 6.32 16.11 -16.23
CA LYS A 168 7.64 15.64 -16.72
C LYS A 168 7.54 15.05 -18.13
N TRP A 169 6.48 14.29 -18.40
CA TRP A 169 6.22 13.63 -19.69
C TRP A 169 4.97 14.21 -20.34
N LYS A 170 5.12 14.95 -21.42
CA LYS A 170 4.01 15.68 -22.06
C LYS A 170 3.28 14.80 -23.04
N PHE A 171 1.93 14.90 -23.09
CA PHE A 171 1.14 14.17 -24.08
C PHE A 171 1.46 14.67 -25.50
N ASN A 172 1.64 13.71 -26.43
CA ASN A 172 1.80 14.02 -27.86
C ASN A 172 0.49 14.22 -28.61
N ILE A 173 -0.65 13.99 -27.95
CA ILE A 173 -2.00 14.20 -28.50
C ILE A 173 -2.43 15.64 -28.20
N PRO A 174 -2.57 16.53 -29.23
CA PRO A 174 -2.75 17.97 -28.99
C PRO A 174 -4.01 18.30 -28.19
N THR A 175 -5.12 17.60 -28.44
CA THR A 175 -6.36 17.81 -27.70
C THR A 175 -6.24 17.45 -26.23
N LEU A 176 -5.60 16.32 -25.91
CA LEU A 176 -5.36 15.91 -24.54
C LEU A 176 -4.39 16.87 -23.84
N ARG A 177 -3.31 17.23 -24.52
CA ARG A 177 -2.28 18.13 -23.98
C ARG A 177 -2.81 19.52 -23.60
N ARG A 178 -3.86 20.02 -24.27
CA ARG A 178 -4.49 21.30 -23.93
C ARG A 178 -5.20 21.26 -22.58
N HIS A 179 -5.69 20.11 -22.14
CA HIS A 179 -6.48 19.95 -20.92
C HIS A 179 -5.71 19.30 -19.79
N VAL A 180 -4.82 18.37 -20.14
CA VAL A 180 -3.93 17.67 -19.21
C VAL A 180 -2.56 17.67 -19.88
N GLU A 181 -1.67 18.53 -19.44
CA GLU A 181 -0.39 18.77 -20.09
C GLU A 181 0.43 17.49 -20.31
N GLY A 182 0.52 16.65 -19.27
CA GLY A 182 1.25 15.39 -19.29
C GLY A 182 1.11 14.62 -17.99
N VAL A 183 2.14 13.83 -17.66
CA VAL A 183 2.19 13.01 -16.45
C VAL A 183 3.56 13.09 -15.79
N SER A 184 3.57 12.89 -14.48
CA SER A 184 4.76 12.77 -13.65
C SER A 184 4.70 11.51 -12.80
N GLY A 185 5.74 11.21 -12.06
CA GLY A 185 5.73 10.14 -11.07
C GLY A 185 4.58 10.30 -10.06
N GLY A 186 4.07 9.20 -9.54
CA GLY A 186 2.94 9.18 -8.61
C GLY A 186 1.56 9.34 -9.24
N HIS A 187 1.46 9.66 -10.55
CA HIS A 187 0.17 9.77 -11.22
C HIS A 187 -0.45 8.40 -11.49
N PHE A 188 -1.73 8.26 -11.19
CA PHE A 188 -2.54 7.09 -11.53
C PHE A 188 -3.68 7.51 -12.45
N ILE A 189 -3.70 6.96 -13.67
CA ILE A 189 -4.61 7.35 -14.74
C ILE A 189 -5.46 6.15 -15.15
N VAL A 190 -6.77 6.27 -15.09
CA VAL A 190 -7.70 5.26 -15.60
C VAL A 190 -8.17 5.63 -16.99
N VAL A 191 -8.01 4.71 -17.94
CA VAL A 191 -8.49 4.86 -19.32
C VAL A 191 -9.57 3.83 -19.58
N GLY A 192 -10.83 4.26 -19.50
CA GLY A 192 -11.98 3.43 -19.82
C GLY A 192 -12.35 3.51 -21.30
N ALA A 193 -12.55 2.37 -21.96
CA ALA A 193 -13.00 2.32 -23.35
C ALA A 193 -13.77 1.04 -23.63
N ARG A 194 -14.72 1.10 -24.58
CA ARG A 194 -15.46 -0.07 -25.08
C ARG A 194 -14.50 -1.01 -25.87
N PRO A 195 -14.86 -2.29 -26.04
CA PRO A 195 -14.12 -3.20 -26.91
C PRO A 195 -13.95 -2.61 -28.30
N ASN A 196 -12.80 -2.86 -28.93
CA ASN A 196 -12.49 -2.44 -30.31
C ASN A 196 -12.55 -0.92 -30.60
N THR A 197 -12.53 -0.07 -29.57
CA THR A 197 -12.51 1.40 -29.74
C THR A 197 -11.10 1.98 -29.85
N GLY A 198 -10.08 1.14 -29.85
CA GLY A 198 -8.70 1.57 -30.11
C GLY A 198 -7.85 1.81 -28.86
N LYS A 199 -8.17 1.23 -27.70
CA LYS A 199 -7.35 1.34 -26.47
C LYS A 199 -5.86 1.09 -26.73
N THR A 200 -5.54 -0.05 -27.34
CA THR A 200 -4.14 -0.44 -27.63
C THR A 200 -3.47 0.53 -28.60
N SER A 201 -4.21 1.04 -29.59
CA SER A 201 -3.69 2.05 -30.52
C SER A 201 -3.45 3.38 -29.83
N PHE A 202 -4.32 3.77 -28.89
CA PHE A 202 -4.18 4.97 -28.08
C PHE A 202 -2.87 4.94 -27.28
N HIS A 203 -2.68 3.91 -26.45
CA HIS A 203 -1.46 3.88 -25.64
C HIS A 203 -0.19 3.61 -26.48
N ALA A 204 -0.27 2.85 -27.56
CA ALA A 204 0.87 2.70 -28.48
C ALA A 204 1.29 4.04 -29.10
N SER A 205 0.30 4.86 -29.53
CA SER A 205 0.56 6.21 -30.02
C SER A 205 1.12 7.13 -28.95
N MET A 206 0.52 7.15 -27.79
CA MET A 206 0.94 8.00 -26.66
C MET A 206 2.38 7.69 -26.21
N ILE A 207 2.78 6.42 -26.24
CA ILE A 207 4.10 5.97 -25.80
C ILE A 207 5.14 6.07 -26.91
N ALA A 208 4.88 5.47 -28.08
CA ALA A 208 5.92 5.21 -29.07
C ALA A 208 5.92 6.15 -30.28
N ALA A 209 4.81 6.86 -30.57
CA ALA A 209 4.79 7.77 -31.71
C ALA A 209 5.78 8.94 -31.54
N PRO A 210 6.13 9.67 -32.59
CA PRO A 210 6.95 10.88 -32.48
C PRO A 210 6.41 11.82 -31.40
N HIS A 211 7.32 12.28 -30.52
CA HIS A 211 6.99 13.06 -29.32
C HIS A 211 6.16 12.31 -28.27
N GLY A 212 5.99 10.99 -28.38
CA GLY A 212 5.44 10.16 -27.31
C GLY A 212 6.41 10.02 -26.13
N PHE A 213 5.96 9.45 -25.03
CA PHE A 213 6.74 9.40 -23.78
C PHE A 213 8.10 8.72 -23.98
N ALA A 214 8.17 7.60 -24.72
CA ALA A 214 9.45 6.93 -25.01
C ALA A 214 10.39 7.79 -25.86
N ALA A 215 9.85 8.61 -26.77
CA ALA A 215 10.64 9.54 -27.56
C ALA A 215 11.14 10.74 -26.75
N GLN A 216 10.48 11.07 -25.65
CA GLN A 216 10.93 12.09 -24.66
C GLN A 216 11.96 11.53 -23.69
N GLY A 217 12.26 10.22 -23.74
CA GLY A 217 13.24 9.54 -22.88
C GLY A 217 12.64 8.78 -21.70
N ALA A 218 11.30 8.76 -21.55
CA ALA A 218 10.65 7.98 -20.50
C ALA A 218 10.87 6.48 -20.72
N LYS A 219 11.30 5.77 -19.69
CA LYS A 219 11.35 4.31 -19.66
C LYS A 219 9.95 3.76 -19.42
N CYS A 220 9.38 3.12 -20.42
CA CYS A 220 8.00 2.69 -20.43
C CYS A 220 7.92 1.16 -20.28
N LEU A 221 7.20 0.69 -19.25
CA LEU A 221 6.88 -0.72 -19.01
C LEU A 221 5.47 -1.01 -19.46
N ILE A 222 5.30 -1.92 -20.40
CA ILE A 222 4.01 -2.31 -20.96
C ILE A 222 3.73 -3.76 -20.55
N LEU A 223 2.74 -3.96 -19.69
CA LEU A 223 2.30 -5.27 -19.21
C LEU A 223 1.02 -5.67 -19.96
N CYS A 224 1.17 -6.67 -20.86
CA CYS A 224 0.09 -7.13 -21.73
C CYS A 224 -0.54 -8.40 -21.13
N ASN A 225 -1.86 -8.40 -20.93
CA ASN A 225 -2.61 -9.61 -20.52
C ASN A 225 -3.93 -9.80 -21.29
N GLU A 226 -4.23 -8.92 -22.24
CA GLU A 226 -5.36 -9.07 -23.17
C GLU A 226 -4.93 -9.72 -24.47
N GLU A 227 -3.90 -9.18 -25.09
CA GLU A 227 -3.29 -9.72 -26.30
C GLU A 227 -1.82 -10.11 -26.04
N ALA A 228 -1.32 -11.09 -26.81
CA ALA A 228 0.09 -11.48 -26.71
C ALA A 228 1.01 -10.28 -26.95
N ALA A 229 2.01 -10.10 -26.10
CA ALA A 229 2.95 -8.97 -26.15
C ALA A 229 3.60 -8.79 -27.54
N LYS A 230 3.84 -9.90 -28.28
CA LYS A 230 4.36 -9.88 -29.66
C LYS A 230 3.43 -9.14 -30.65
N LYS A 231 2.08 -9.27 -30.49
CA LYS A 231 1.12 -8.56 -31.34
C LYS A 231 1.06 -7.08 -30.97
N VAL A 232 1.06 -6.76 -29.67
CA VAL A 232 1.08 -5.38 -29.19
C VAL A 232 2.35 -4.68 -29.64
N ARG A 233 3.51 -5.35 -29.60
CA ARG A 233 4.79 -4.79 -30.06
C ARG A 233 4.77 -4.36 -31.53
N LYS A 234 4.05 -5.07 -32.40
CA LYS A 234 3.89 -4.66 -33.80
C LYS A 234 3.17 -3.31 -33.93
N ARG A 235 2.13 -3.06 -33.11
CA ARG A 235 1.43 -1.76 -33.07
C ARG A 235 2.35 -0.65 -32.57
N TYR A 236 3.18 -0.93 -31.58
CA TYR A 236 4.19 0.02 -31.09
C TYR A 236 5.25 0.34 -32.19
N ALA A 237 5.67 -0.65 -32.96
CA ALA A 237 6.54 -0.41 -34.10
C ALA A 237 5.88 0.46 -35.17
N CYS A 238 4.60 0.21 -35.49
CA CYS A 238 3.85 1.06 -36.41
C CYS A 238 3.73 2.50 -35.89
N ALA A 239 3.38 2.66 -34.60
CA ALA A 239 3.29 3.98 -33.96
C ALA A 239 4.65 4.72 -33.97
N GLY A 240 5.75 4.04 -33.58
CA GLY A 240 7.08 4.64 -33.49
C GLY A 240 7.69 5.01 -34.84
N THR A 241 7.38 4.24 -35.88
CA THR A 241 7.86 4.51 -37.24
C THR A 241 6.96 5.45 -38.05
N GLY A 242 5.66 5.53 -37.68
CA GLY A 242 4.64 6.17 -38.49
C GLY A 242 4.41 5.47 -39.83
N MET A 243 4.59 4.14 -39.86
CA MET A 243 4.50 3.28 -41.04
C MET A 243 3.64 2.05 -40.75
N THR A 244 2.89 1.59 -41.74
CA THR A 244 2.24 0.27 -41.67
C THR A 244 3.28 -0.86 -41.68
N GLN A 245 2.87 -2.10 -41.38
CA GLN A 245 3.79 -3.25 -41.41
C GLN A 245 4.38 -3.47 -42.81
N ASP A 246 3.58 -3.33 -43.86
CA ASP A 246 4.01 -3.49 -45.24
C ASP A 246 5.02 -2.40 -45.65
N GLU A 247 4.76 -1.16 -45.27
CA GLU A 247 5.70 -0.05 -45.50
C GLU A 247 7.03 -0.23 -44.76
N GLN A 248 6.99 -0.81 -43.53
CA GLN A 248 8.20 -1.12 -42.79
C GLN A 248 9.03 -2.20 -43.47
N GLN A 249 8.40 -3.20 -44.10
CA GLN A 249 9.10 -4.23 -44.86
C GLN A 249 9.77 -3.65 -46.11
N VAL A 250 9.06 -2.81 -46.83
CA VAL A 250 9.61 -2.17 -48.05
C VAL A 250 10.71 -1.16 -47.72
N ASN A 251 10.55 -0.41 -46.61
CA ASN A 251 11.47 0.66 -46.22
C ASN A 251 12.19 0.34 -44.93
N PHE A 252 12.71 -0.87 -44.79
CA PHE A 252 13.27 -1.39 -43.53
C PHE A 252 14.31 -0.47 -42.90
N ALA A 253 15.28 0.05 -43.64
CA ALA A 253 16.34 0.92 -43.12
C ALA A 253 15.75 2.20 -42.49
N LYS A 254 14.76 2.82 -43.11
CA LYS A 254 14.06 4.01 -42.60
C LYS A 254 13.24 3.68 -41.38
N ALA A 255 12.53 2.55 -41.37
CA ALA A 255 11.76 2.07 -40.24
C ALA A 255 12.68 1.78 -39.02
N ALA A 256 13.80 1.08 -39.24
CA ALA A 256 14.78 0.78 -38.20
C ALA A 256 15.35 2.07 -37.56
N MET A 257 15.76 3.03 -38.39
CA MET A 257 16.27 4.32 -37.92
C MET A 257 15.23 5.11 -37.10
N ARG A 258 13.94 5.04 -37.46
CA ARG A 258 12.88 5.71 -36.68
C ARG A 258 12.58 4.97 -35.39
N TYR A 259 12.50 3.64 -35.42
CA TYR A 259 12.16 2.83 -34.27
C TYR A 259 13.29 2.82 -33.21
N SER A 260 14.57 2.89 -33.64
CA SER A 260 15.70 2.97 -32.72
C SER A 260 15.63 4.15 -31.74
N LYS A 261 14.88 5.22 -32.07
CA LYS A 261 14.70 6.38 -31.17
C LYS A 261 13.86 6.09 -29.93
N VAL A 262 13.09 5.01 -29.95
CA VAL A 262 12.15 4.67 -28.88
C VAL A 262 12.34 3.26 -28.32
N GLN A 263 12.95 2.34 -29.08
CA GLN A 263 12.98 0.91 -28.74
C GLN A 263 13.64 0.62 -27.40
N ASP A 264 14.72 1.35 -27.05
CA ASP A 264 15.49 1.12 -25.82
C ASP A 264 14.74 1.56 -24.55
N ASN A 265 13.74 2.44 -24.75
CA ASN A 265 12.85 2.93 -23.70
C ASN A 265 11.56 2.08 -23.57
N LEU A 266 11.41 1.01 -24.37
CA LEU A 266 10.21 0.16 -24.38
C LEU A 266 10.51 -1.22 -23.80
N VAL A 267 10.03 -1.49 -22.61
CA VAL A 267 10.04 -2.81 -21.97
C VAL A 267 8.63 -3.38 -22.06
N MET A 268 8.46 -4.48 -22.78
CA MET A 268 7.14 -5.10 -22.97
C MET A 268 7.17 -6.53 -22.48
N VAL A 269 6.24 -6.88 -21.60
CA VAL A 269 6.20 -8.17 -20.93
C VAL A 269 4.77 -8.76 -21.00
N ASP A 270 4.70 -10.07 -21.16
CA ASP A 270 3.44 -10.81 -21.07
C ASP A 270 3.07 -11.00 -19.60
N GLY A 271 1.95 -10.44 -19.19
CA GLY A 271 1.39 -10.50 -17.85
C GLY A 271 0.18 -11.41 -17.73
N THR A 272 -0.03 -12.34 -18.67
CA THR A 272 -1.16 -13.27 -18.64
C THR A 272 -1.18 -14.08 -17.33
N ALA A 273 -2.34 -14.14 -16.68
CA ALA A 273 -2.55 -14.81 -15.39
C ALA A 273 -1.65 -14.32 -14.23
N LYS A 274 -1.16 -13.09 -14.31
CA LYS A 274 -0.40 -12.42 -13.26
C LYS A 274 -1.30 -11.47 -12.46
N ASP A 275 -0.89 -11.16 -11.23
CA ASP A 275 -1.57 -10.25 -10.32
C ASP A 275 -0.74 -8.97 -10.06
N LEU A 276 -1.27 -8.07 -9.21
CA LEU A 276 -0.60 -6.82 -8.85
C LEU A 276 0.70 -7.03 -8.06
N THR A 277 0.86 -8.15 -7.35
CA THR A 277 2.13 -8.47 -6.66
C THR A 277 3.24 -8.70 -7.69
N TRP A 278 2.90 -9.39 -8.77
CA TRP A 278 3.83 -9.57 -9.88
C TRP A 278 4.09 -8.25 -10.63
N VAL A 279 3.08 -7.38 -10.78
CA VAL A 279 3.24 -6.03 -11.35
C VAL A 279 4.24 -5.22 -10.51
N GLU A 280 4.10 -5.25 -9.19
CA GLU A 280 5.05 -4.59 -8.27
C GLU A 280 6.48 -5.12 -8.46
N ALA A 281 6.66 -6.44 -8.55
CA ALA A 281 7.98 -7.04 -8.81
C ALA A 281 8.57 -6.59 -10.16
N ALA A 282 7.73 -6.47 -11.20
CA ALA A 282 8.16 -5.97 -12.50
C ALA A 282 8.58 -4.50 -12.45
N ILE A 283 7.83 -3.65 -11.73
CA ILE A 283 8.19 -2.24 -11.51
C ILE A 283 9.54 -2.13 -10.78
N LYS A 284 9.75 -2.91 -9.71
CA LYS A 284 11.02 -2.94 -8.97
C LYS A 284 12.21 -3.34 -9.85
N ALA A 285 12.01 -4.33 -10.71
CA ALA A 285 13.07 -4.84 -11.60
C ALA A 285 13.41 -3.86 -12.72
N VAL A 286 12.39 -3.23 -13.31
CA VAL A 286 12.56 -2.37 -14.49
C VAL A 286 12.85 -0.92 -14.11
N LYS A 287 12.27 -0.44 -13.00
CA LYS A 287 12.30 0.97 -12.57
C LYS A 287 11.84 1.90 -13.71
N PRO A 288 10.57 1.79 -14.14
CA PRO A 288 10.03 2.58 -15.24
C PRO A 288 9.59 3.96 -14.78
N ASP A 289 9.55 4.93 -15.68
CA ASP A 289 8.87 6.22 -15.47
C ASP A 289 7.36 6.11 -15.75
N VAL A 290 6.98 5.26 -16.70
CA VAL A 290 5.58 5.06 -17.12
C VAL A 290 5.26 3.58 -17.22
N VAL A 291 4.13 3.17 -16.66
CA VAL A 291 3.62 1.78 -16.68
C VAL A 291 2.27 1.74 -17.37
N ILE A 292 2.09 0.80 -18.29
CA ILE A 292 0.80 0.51 -18.93
C ILE A 292 0.32 -0.86 -18.47
N LEU A 293 -0.87 -0.93 -17.88
CA LEU A 293 -1.54 -2.18 -17.53
C LEU A 293 -2.65 -2.44 -18.56
N ASP A 294 -2.37 -3.29 -19.55
CA ASP A 294 -3.29 -3.58 -20.65
C ASP A 294 -3.78 -5.04 -20.59
N MET A 295 -4.87 -5.34 -19.87
CA MET A 295 -5.85 -4.50 -19.13
C MET A 295 -5.61 -4.57 -17.62
N GLY A 296 -5.74 -3.42 -16.94
CA GLY A 296 -5.60 -3.34 -15.50
C GLY A 296 -6.55 -4.27 -14.75
N ASP A 297 -7.82 -4.33 -15.16
CA ASP A 297 -8.85 -5.16 -14.52
C ASP A 297 -8.48 -6.65 -14.42
N LYS A 298 -7.64 -7.15 -15.32
CA LYS A 298 -7.19 -8.57 -15.33
C LYS A 298 -6.03 -8.85 -14.37
N PHE A 299 -5.36 -7.81 -13.84
CA PHE A 299 -4.35 -7.94 -12.79
C PHE A 299 -4.97 -7.90 -11.39
N ALA A 300 -6.26 -7.60 -11.28
CA ALA A 300 -6.97 -7.58 -10.00
C ALA A 300 -7.19 -9.03 -9.51
N PRO A 301 -6.74 -9.37 -8.30
CA PRO A 301 -7.03 -10.67 -7.71
C PRO A 301 -8.53 -10.77 -7.43
N ARG A 302 -9.17 -11.89 -7.80
CA ARG A 302 -10.56 -12.15 -7.47
C ARG A 302 -10.68 -12.56 -5.99
N THR A 303 -10.74 -11.58 -5.11
CA THR A 303 -10.83 -11.78 -3.66
C THR A 303 -12.27 -11.85 -3.14
N SER A 304 -13.25 -11.52 -3.99
CA SER A 304 -14.67 -11.47 -3.63
C SER A 304 -15.53 -11.81 -4.85
N ASP A 305 -16.75 -12.31 -4.61
CA ASP A 305 -17.75 -12.53 -5.66
C ASP A 305 -18.32 -11.21 -6.23
N LYS A 306 -18.07 -10.09 -5.55
CA LYS A 306 -18.49 -8.75 -5.99
C LYS A 306 -17.36 -8.07 -6.75
N THR A 307 -17.55 -7.93 -8.06
CA THR A 307 -16.56 -7.34 -8.98
C THR A 307 -16.14 -5.93 -8.59
N ASP A 308 -17.05 -5.11 -8.11
CA ASP A 308 -16.81 -3.72 -7.70
C ASP A 308 -15.85 -3.61 -6.51
N ILE A 309 -15.92 -4.55 -5.56
CA ILE A 309 -15.06 -4.53 -4.37
C ILE A 309 -13.62 -4.85 -4.75
N TYR A 310 -13.36 -5.96 -5.44
CA TYR A 310 -11.98 -6.31 -5.76
C TYR A 310 -11.34 -5.36 -6.79
N LEU A 311 -12.11 -4.78 -7.71
CA LEU A 311 -11.59 -3.76 -8.63
C LEU A 311 -11.23 -2.46 -7.90
N ARG A 312 -12.07 -2.04 -6.95
CA ARG A 312 -11.78 -0.89 -6.10
C ARG A 312 -10.46 -1.10 -5.34
N ASP A 313 -10.30 -2.23 -4.68
CA ASP A 313 -9.11 -2.51 -3.87
C ASP A 313 -7.86 -2.63 -4.76
N ALA A 314 -8.00 -3.22 -5.94
CA ALA A 314 -6.92 -3.30 -6.92
C ALA A 314 -6.50 -1.92 -7.47
N THR A 315 -7.46 -1.03 -7.74
CA THR A 315 -7.14 0.32 -8.22
C THR A 315 -6.48 1.17 -7.12
N ILE A 316 -6.89 1.01 -5.86
CA ILE A 316 -6.22 1.64 -4.71
C ILE A 316 -4.77 1.13 -4.62
N HIS A 317 -4.56 -0.18 -4.71
CA HIS A 317 -3.22 -0.76 -4.69
C HIS A 317 -2.35 -0.23 -5.84
N ALA A 318 -2.84 -0.24 -7.07
CA ALA A 318 -2.10 0.29 -8.22
C ALA A 318 -1.75 1.78 -8.07
N ARG A 319 -2.66 2.59 -7.51
CA ARG A 319 -2.39 3.99 -7.18
C ARG A 319 -1.28 4.14 -6.14
N ASN A 320 -1.26 3.28 -5.13
CA ASN A 320 -0.21 3.28 -4.11
C ASN A 320 1.15 2.89 -4.72
N LEU A 321 1.18 1.92 -5.64
CA LEU A 321 2.40 1.57 -6.39
C LEU A 321 2.93 2.76 -7.21
N ALA A 322 2.06 3.53 -7.86
CA ALA A 322 2.47 4.73 -8.60
C ALA A 322 3.23 5.71 -7.70
N LYS A 323 2.69 6.01 -6.52
CA LYS A 323 3.32 6.91 -5.54
C LYS A 323 4.61 6.32 -4.95
N GLN A 324 4.56 5.04 -4.56
CA GLN A 324 5.68 4.36 -3.89
C GLN A 324 6.92 4.26 -4.78
N TYR A 325 6.72 4.07 -6.09
CA TYR A 325 7.81 3.87 -7.06
C TYR A 325 8.04 5.06 -7.97
N ASP A 326 7.41 6.20 -7.68
CA ASP A 326 7.54 7.46 -8.43
C ASP A 326 7.39 7.25 -9.94
N CYS A 327 6.36 6.50 -10.35
CA CYS A 327 6.05 6.23 -11.75
C CYS A 327 4.60 6.57 -12.09
N ALA A 328 4.32 6.94 -13.35
CA ALA A 328 2.95 7.11 -13.81
C ALA A 328 2.35 5.76 -14.21
N ILE A 329 1.21 5.38 -13.65
CA ILE A 329 0.53 4.12 -13.99
C ILE A 329 -0.75 4.41 -14.77
N PHE A 330 -0.86 3.85 -15.98
CA PHE A 330 -2.06 3.84 -16.79
C PHE A 330 -2.77 2.50 -16.62
N TRP A 331 -3.94 2.55 -16.02
CA TRP A 331 -4.86 1.43 -15.85
C TRP A 331 -5.88 1.42 -16.98
N LEU A 332 -5.75 0.48 -17.91
CA LEU A 332 -6.73 0.34 -19.00
C LEU A 332 -7.88 -0.57 -18.56
N SER A 333 -9.10 -0.07 -18.66
CA SER A 333 -10.32 -0.77 -18.29
C SER A 333 -11.27 -0.91 -19.46
N GLN A 334 -12.03 -1.99 -19.47
CA GLN A 334 -13.05 -2.23 -20.48
C GLN A 334 -14.42 -1.86 -19.93
N LEU A 335 -15.04 -0.86 -20.53
CA LEU A 335 -16.39 -0.47 -20.17
C LEU A 335 -17.41 -1.50 -20.69
N SER A 336 -18.35 -1.89 -19.83
CA SER A 336 -19.48 -2.72 -20.21
C SER A 336 -20.50 -1.93 -21.06
N ALA A 337 -21.35 -2.65 -21.77
CA ALA A 337 -22.44 -2.01 -22.56
C ALA A 337 -23.44 -1.25 -21.66
N ALA A 338 -23.52 -1.58 -20.38
CA ALA A 338 -24.40 -0.93 -19.41
C ALA A 338 -23.80 0.36 -18.81
N ALA A 339 -22.59 0.77 -19.22
CA ALA A 339 -21.94 2.00 -18.75
C ALA A 339 -22.34 3.19 -19.67
N GLU A 340 -23.66 3.42 -19.81
CA GLU A 340 -24.24 4.61 -20.46
C GLU A 340 -24.71 5.62 -19.42
#